data_d3267418b53a4ba4e9bee63d1a31c997
#
_entry.id   d3267418b53a4ba4e9bee63d1a31c997
#
_cell.length_a   1.000
_cell.length_b   1.000
_cell.length_c   1.000
_cell.angle_alpha   90.00
_cell.angle_beta   90.00
_cell.angle_gamma   90.00
#
_symmetry.space_group_name_H-M   'P 1'
#
loop_
_entity.id
_entity.type
_entity.pdbx_description
1 polymer ?
#
loop_
_entity_poly.entity_id
_entity_poly.type
_entity_poly.pdbx_seq_one_letter_code
_entity_poly.pdbx_strand_id
1 'polypeptide(L)'
;MESMMGGATAVDSRKLGTTRKVAGYSCDEWMVTIGEFSKTRECLTTELQFSAHAWDAYKEYAESMQAMTQRGPMAKGMAQMREKSKEMKGFPLATTTSVTIMGRSSNTSREVTDIKRGPIPVSVWAIPADYTRVDNPMAKALQSKSK
;
A
#
# COMPACT_ATOMS: atom_id res chain seq x y z
N MET A 1 15.51 -2.87 26.14
CA MET A 1 14.81 -2.02 25.14
C MET A 1 14.35 -2.78 23.89
N GLU A 2 14.94 -3.91 23.54
CA GLU A 2 14.52 -4.71 22.37
C GLU A 2 13.16 -5.45 22.55
N SER A 3 12.76 -5.74 23.76
CA SER A 3 11.52 -6.49 24.05
C SER A 3 10.22 -5.71 23.80
N MET A 4 10.26 -4.38 23.82
CA MET A 4 9.06 -3.56 23.56
C MET A 4 8.77 -3.33 22.07
N MET A 5 9.74 -3.50 21.19
CA MET A 5 9.54 -3.35 19.73
C MET A 5 9.14 -4.65 19.03
N GLY A 6 9.34 -5.81 19.63
CA GLY A 6 9.03 -7.10 19.02
C GLY A 6 7.53 -7.34 18.80
N GLY A 7 6.68 -6.82 19.66
CA GLY A 7 5.23 -6.92 19.52
C GLY A 7 4.61 -5.93 18.51
N ALA A 8 5.32 -4.83 18.22
CA ALA A 8 4.83 -3.76 17.34
C ALA A 8 4.94 -4.09 15.84
N THR A 9 5.62 -5.18 15.47
CA THR A 9 5.90 -5.52 14.07
C THR A 9 5.20 -6.79 13.58
N ALA A 10 4.41 -7.46 14.42
CA ALA A 10 3.64 -8.63 14.01
C ALA A 10 2.57 -8.19 12.99
N VAL A 11 2.61 -8.79 11.82
CA VAL A 11 1.62 -8.55 10.75
C VAL A 11 0.74 -9.78 10.64
N ASP A 12 -0.56 -9.58 10.74
CA ASP A 12 -1.56 -10.62 10.49
C ASP A 12 -2.54 -10.17 9.41
N SER A 13 -3.01 -11.13 8.60
CA SER A 13 -4.03 -10.91 7.59
C SER A 13 -5.05 -12.03 7.62
N ARG A 14 -6.33 -11.69 7.58
CA ARG A 14 -7.41 -12.67 7.55
C ARG A 14 -8.56 -12.23 6.67
N LYS A 15 -9.16 -13.17 5.96
CA LYS A 15 -10.41 -12.97 5.23
C LYS A 15 -11.56 -12.90 6.23
N LEU A 16 -12.44 -11.91 6.11
CA LEU A 16 -13.55 -11.72 7.04
C LEU A 16 -14.77 -12.59 6.71
N GLY A 17 -14.81 -13.20 5.51
CA GLY A 17 -15.94 -14.00 5.04
C GLY A 17 -17.15 -13.16 4.60
N THR A 18 -17.00 -11.85 4.53
CA THR A 18 -18.01 -10.91 4.04
C THR A 18 -17.65 -10.43 2.65
N THR A 19 -18.68 -10.25 1.81
CA THR A 19 -18.56 -9.75 0.45
C THR A 19 -19.49 -8.55 0.29
N ARG A 20 -19.03 -7.53 -0.41
CA ARG A 20 -19.88 -6.38 -0.75
C ARG A 20 -19.64 -5.92 -2.20
N LYS A 21 -20.49 -5.03 -2.69
CA LYS A 21 -20.30 -4.40 -4.00
C LYS A 21 -19.77 -2.97 -3.84
N VAL A 22 -18.73 -2.65 -4.60
CA VAL A 22 -18.14 -1.29 -4.68
C VAL A 22 -17.92 -0.97 -6.15
N ALA A 23 -18.35 0.19 -6.59
CA ALA A 23 -18.25 0.64 -8.00
C ALA A 23 -18.75 -0.42 -9.03
N GLY A 24 -19.77 -1.20 -8.66
CA GLY A 24 -20.35 -2.25 -9.51
C GLY A 24 -19.65 -3.61 -9.47
N TYR A 25 -18.52 -3.74 -8.79
CA TYR A 25 -17.73 -4.98 -8.66
C TYR A 25 -17.92 -5.62 -7.30
N SER A 26 -17.93 -6.93 -7.27
CA SER A 26 -17.95 -7.71 -6.03
C SER A 26 -16.56 -7.77 -5.44
N CYS A 27 -16.43 -7.54 -4.13
CA CYS A 27 -15.15 -7.62 -3.44
C CYS A 27 -15.27 -8.33 -2.09
N ASP A 28 -14.26 -9.11 -1.75
CA ASP A 28 -14.14 -9.81 -0.47
C ASP A 28 -13.41 -8.95 0.56
N GLU A 29 -13.93 -8.94 1.78
CA GLU A 29 -13.33 -8.14 2.85
C GLU A 29 -12.23 -8.90 3.59
N TRP A 30 -11.13 -8.20 3.80
CA TRP A 30 -9.95 -8.63 4.53
C TRP A 30 -9.65 -7.69 5.68
N MET A 31 -9.07 -8.22 6.74
CA MET A 31 -8.50 -7.44 7.83
C MET A 31 -7.00 -7.68 7.90
N VAL A 32 -6.23 -6.59 7.84
CA VAL A 32 -4.79 -6.58 8.07
C VAL A 32 -4.51 -5.83 9.37
N THR A 33 -3.76 -6.44 10.25
CA THR A 33 -3.33 -5.80 11.50
C THR A 33 -1.80 -5.74 11.56
N ILE A 34 -1.27 -4.64 12.04
CA ILE A 34 0.16 -4.46 12.28
C ILE A 34 0.33 -4.10 13.75
N GLY A 35 0.76 -5.07 14.54
CA GLY A 35 0.78 -4.94 15.99
C GLY A 35 -0.58 -4.50 16.53
N GLU A 36 -0.55 -3.68 17.57
CA GLU A 36 -1.76 -3.08 18.15
C GLU A 36 -2.07 -1.68 17.59
N PHE A 37 -1.15 -1.13 16.80
CA PHE A 37 -1.24 0.27 16.39
C PHE A 37 -1.95 0.50 15.06
N SER A 38 -2.06 -0.51 14.18
CA SER A 38 -2.71 -0.33 12.88
C SER A 38 -3.65 -1.48 12.54
N LYS A 39 -4.87 -1.12 12.12
CA LYS A 39 -5.88 -2.04 11.60
C LYS A 39 -6.39 -1.50 10.27
N THR A 40 -6.27 -2.30 9.22
CA THR A 40 -6.74 -1.95 7.88
C THR A 40 -7.76 -2.97 7.42
N ARG A 41 -8.96 -2.50 7.06
CA ARG A 41 -9.97 -3.30 6.37
C ARG A 41 -9.89 -2.98 4.89
N GLU A 42 -9.74 -3.99 4.06
CA GLU A 42 -9.68 -3.87 2.62
C GLU A 42 -10.76 -4.70 1.95
N CYS A 43 -11.40 -4.17 0.90
CA CYS A 43 -12.30 -4.91 0.05
C CYS A 43 -11.62 -5.16 -1.29
N LEU A 44 -11.22 -6.41 -1.55
CA LEU A 44 -10.43 -6.81 -2.70
C LEU A 44 -11.32 -7.49 -3.75
N THR A 45 -11.27 -7.01 -4.99
CA THR A 45 -11.95 -7.64 -6.12
C THR A 45 -10.96 -8.38 -7.01
N THR A 46 -11.34 -9.57 -7.45
CA THR A 46 -10.63 -10.34 -8.49
C THR A 46 -11.24 -10.16 -9.88
N GLU A 47 -12.34 -9.41 -9.99
CA GLU A 47 -13.01 -9.14 -11.26
C GLU A 47 -12.25 -8.14 -12.15
N LEU A 48 -11.32 -7.37 -11.55
CA LEU A 48 -10.44 -6.44 -12.25
C LEU A 48 -9.10 -7.10 -12.54
N GLN A 49 -8.81 -7.27 -13.82
CA GLN A 49 -7.51 -7.77 -14.27
C GLN A 49 -6.73 -6.61 -14.90
N PHE A 50 -5.52 -6.41 -14.42
CA PHE A 50 -4.57 -5.48 -15.04
C PHE A 50 -3.79 -6.19 -16.14
N SER A 51 -3.39 -5.45 -17.17
CA SER A 51 -2.48 -5.99 -18.17
C SER A 51 -1.15 -6.40 -17.51
N ALA A 52 -0.50 -7.43 -18.05
CA ALA A 52 0.82 -7.86 -17.58
C ALA A 52 1.82 -6.68 -17.55
N HIS A 53 1.74 -5.80 -18.52
CA HIS A 53 2.58 -4.60 -18.64
C HIS A 53 2.41 -3.61 -17.48
N ALA A 54 1.18 -3.38 -17.03
CA ALA A 54 0.91 -2.53 -15.86
C ALA A 54 1.42 -3.19 -14.58
N TRP A 55 1.37 -4.51 -14.51
CA TRP A 55 1.86 -5.27 -13.39
C TRP A 55 3.39 -5.26 -13.30
N ASP A 56 4.08 -5.36 -14.43
CA ASP A 56 5.54 -5.28 -14.49
C ASP A 56 6.05 -3.89 -14.08
N ALA A 57 5.42 -2.82 -14.56
CA ALA A 57 5.74 -1.46 -14.16
C ALA A 57 5.50 -1.20 -12.66
N TYR A 58 4.42 -1.75 -12.10
CA TYR A 58 4.15 -1.68 -10.68
C TYR A 58 5.20 -2.45 -9.86
N LYS A 59 5.63 -3.61 -10.33
CA LYS A 59 6.65 -4.43 -9.69
C LYS A 59 7.99 -3.70 -9.61
N GLU A 60 8.42 -3.08 -10.71
CA GLU A 60 9.65 -2.27 -10.77
C GLU A 60 9.59 -1.10 -9.77
N TYR A 61 8.46 -0.40 -9.72
CA TYR A 61 8.24 0.66 -8.72
C TYR A 61 8.29 0.11 -7.29
N ALA A 62 7.62 -1.00 -7.01
CA ALA A 62 7.60 -1.64 -5.70
C ALA A 62 8.99 -2.11 -5.26
N GLU A 63 9.81 -2.64 -6.19
CA GLU A 63 11.19 -3.04 -5.93
C GLU A 63 12.08 -1.83 -5.61
N SER A 64 11.91 -0.71 -6.30
CA SER A 64 12.63 0.54 -6.01
C SER A 64 12.30 1.11 -4.63
N MET A 65 11.03 1.11 -4.26
CA MET A 65 10.57 1.52 -2.93
C MET A 65 11.08 0.56 -1.83
N GLN A 66 11.16 -0.72 -2.15
CA GLN A 66 11.68 -1.74 -1.25
C GLN A 66 13.16 -1.51 -0.92
N ALA A 67 13.98 -1.17 -1.91
CA ALA A 67 15.41 -0.88 -1.69
C ALA A 67 15.63 0.24 -0.66
N MET A 68 14.70 1.21 -0.59
CA MET A 68 14.72 2.27 0.41
C MET A 68 14.34 1.81 1.82
N THR A 69 13.51 0.77 1.95
CA THR A 69 12.96 0.30 3.24
C THR A 69 13.67 -0.92 3.81
N GLN A 70 14.54 -1.58 3.03
CA GLN A 70 15.29 -2.78 3.47
C GLN A 70 16.34 -2.50 4.55
N ARG A 71 16.67 -1.25 4.81
CA ARG A 71 17.65 -0.85 5.81
C ARG A 71 16.93 -0.17 6.98
N GLY A 72 16.86 -0.87 8.12
CA GLY A 72 16.32 -0.28 9.35
C GLY A 72 15.41 -1.22 10.14
N PRO A 73 14.95 -0.77 11.32
CA PRO A 73 14.16 -1.60 12.23
C PRO A 73 12.80 -2.04 11.66
N MET A 74 12.30 -1.36 10.62
CA MET A 74 11.04 -1.70 9.95
C MET A 74 11.16 -2.79 8.86
N ALA A 75 12.39 -3.16 8.47
CA ALA A 75 12.63 -4.12 7.37
C ALA A 75 11.96 -5.47 7.61
N LYS A 76 11.99 -5.97 8.84
CA LYS A 76 11.39 -7.25 9.23
C LYS A 76 9.86 -7.21 9.12
N GLY A 77 9.21 -6.15 9.60
CA GLY A 77 7.76 -5.95 9.49
C GLY A 77 7.30 -5.84 8.04
N MET A 78 8.07 -5.12 7.21
CA MET A 78 7.77 -5.00 5.78
C MET A 78 7.92 -6.33 5.03
N ALA A 79 8.88 -7.17 5.40
CA ALA A 79 9.03 -8.51 4.85
C ALA A 79 7.82 -9.41 5.21
N GLN A 80 7.36 -9.38 6.45
CA GLN A 80 6.17 -10.11 6.88
C GLN A 80 4.91 -9.63 6.16
N MET A 81 4.75 -8.32 6.00
CA MET A 81 3.63 -7.72 5.27
C MET A 81 3.59 -8.20 3.81
N ARG A 82 4.75 -8.33 3.16
CA ARG A 82 4.86 -8.86 1.80
C ARG A 82 4.44 -10.33 1.72
N GLU A 83 4.88 -11.16 2.65
CA GLU A 83 4.48 -12.58 2.67
C GLU A 83 2.95 -12.70 2.85
N LYS A 84 2.39 -11.94 3.77
CA LYS A 84 0.94 -11.92 4.01
C LYS A 84 0.15 -11.36 2.82
N SER A 85 0.67 -10.35 2.13
CA SER A 85 0.02 -9.78 0.94
C SER A 85 -0.05 -10.73 -0.25
N LYS A 86 0.80 -11.78 -0.31
CA LYS A 86 0.70 -12.82 -1.34
C LYS A 86 -0.58 -13.64 -1.24
N GLU A 87 -1.16 -13.75 -0.05
CA GLU A 87 -2.42 -14.45 0.18
C GLU A 87 -3.62 -13.59 -0.25
N MET A 88 -3.45 -12.26 -0.23
CA MET A 88 -4.47 -11.27 -0.55
C MET A 88 -4.43 -10.96 -2.05
N LYS A 89 -5.23 -11.68 -2.83
CA LYS A 89 -5.31 -11.48 -4.28
C LYS A 89 -6.44 -10.51 -4.62
N GLY A 90 -6.17 -9.62 -5.54
CA GLY A 90 -7.17 -8.71 -6.07
C GLY A 90 -6.78 -7.24 -5.97
N PHE A 91 -7.66 -6.39 -6.48
CA PHE A 91 -7.52 -4.94 -6.45
C PHE A 91 -8.35 -4.34 -5.32
N PRO A 92 -7.79 -3.44 -4.49
CA PRO A 92 -8.53 -2.82 -3.41
C PRO A 92 -9.52 -1.78 -3.94
N LEU A 93 -10.81 -2.05 -3.77
CA LEU A 93 -11.89 -1.13 -4.12
C LEU A 93 -12.26 -0.21 -2.95
N ALA A 94 -12.06 -0.67 -1.73
CA ALA A 94 -12.26 0.13 -0.54
C ALA A 94 -11.24 -0.23 0.52
N THR A 95 -10.74 0.76 1.22
CA THR A 95 -9.76 0.60 2.29
C THR A 95 -10.11 1.53 3.44
N THR A 96 -10.19 1.01 4.64
CA THR A 96 -10.34 1.79 5.87
C THR A 96 -9.22 1.43 6.82
N THR A 97 -8.40 2.40 7.17
CA THR A 97 -7.25 2.23 8.05
C THR A 97 -7.46 3.03 9.34
N SER A 98 -7.32 2.37 10.46
CA SER A 98 -7.26 2.97 11.79
C SER A 98 -5.84 2.85 12.32
N VAL A 99 -5.22 3.96 12.67
CA VAL A 99 -3.87 4.00 13.26
C VAL A 99 -3.95 4.67 14.61
N THR A 100 -3.40 4.04 15.63
CA THR A 100 -3.31 4.59 16.98
C THR A 100 -1.85 4.72 17.38
N ILE A 101 -1.39 5.95 17.59
CA ILE A 101 -0.02 6.26 17.99
C ILE A 101 -0.08 7.17 19.22
N MET A 102 0.56 6.78 20.31
CA MET A 102 0.62 7.56 21.57
C MET A 102 -0.76 7.98 22.07
N GLY A 103 -1.75 7.06 22.01
CA GLY A 103 -3.12 7.33 22.48
C GLY A 103 -3.96 8.20 21.55
N ARG A 104 -3.42 8.61 20.39
CA ARG A 104 -4.17 9.34 19.36
C ARG A 104 -4.53 8.40 18.22
N SER A 105 -5.81 8.34 17.90
CA SER A 105 -6.32 7.54 16.78
C SER A 105 -6.61 8.41 15.57
N SER A 106 -6.19 7.95 14.40
CA SER A 106 -6.50 8.53 13.11
C SER A 106 -7.17 7.48 12.23
N ASN A 107 -8.26 7.85 11.59
CA ASN A 107 -8.99 6.99 10.68
C ASN A 107 -8.93 7.58 9.27
N THR A 108 -8.56 6.75 8.30
CA THR A 108 -8.56 7.11 6.88
C THR A 108 -9.40 6.11 6.12
N SER A 109 -10.31 6.60 5.28
CA SER A 109 -11.15 5.77 4.42
C SER A 109 -11.00 6.18 2.96
N ARG A 110 -10.90 5.20 2.08
CA ARG A 110 -10.89 5.36 0.62
C ARG A 110 -11.88 4.38 0.03
N GLU A 111 -12.63 4.84 -0.94
CA GLU A 111 -13.54 4.00 -1.69
C GLU A 111 -13.53 4.43 -3.16
N VAL A 112 -13.44 3.46 -4.07
CA VAL A 112 -13.53 3.67 -5.51
C VAL A 112 -15.00 3.95 -5.84
N THR A 113 -15.27 5.10 -6.44
CA THR A 113 -16.63 5.52 -6.80
C THR A 113 -17.02 5.13 -8.21
N ASP A 114 -16.05 5.11 -9.12
CA ASP A 114 -16.29 4.78 -10.53
C ASP A 114 -15.03 4.18 -11.17
N ILE A 115 -15.21 3.25 -12.10
CA ILE A 115 -14.15 2.62 -12.87
C ILE A 115 -14.52 2.68 -14.35
N LYS A 116 -13.77 3.46 -15.10
CA LYS A 116 -13.90 3.56 -16.54
C LYS A 116 -12.81 2.75 -17.22
N ARG A 117 -13.22 1.85 -18.10
CA ARG A 117 -12.31 1.09 -18.96
C ARG A 117 -12.19 1.79 -20.30
N GLY A 118 -11.00 1.89 -20.83
CA GLY A 118 -10.75 2.48 -22.13
C GLY A 118 -9.33 2.97 -22.30
N PRO A 119 -9.01 3.55 -23.45
CA PRO A 119 -7.71 4.14 -23.68
C PRO A 119 -7.50 5.33 -22.73
N ILE A 120 -6.33 5.36 -22.09
CA ILE A 120 -5.96 6.47 -21.21
C ILE A 120 -5.39 7.59 -22.09
N PRO A 121 -5.94 8.80 -22.04
CA PRO A 121 -5.41 9.94 -22.79
C PRO A 121 -3.94 10.20 -22.47
N VAL A 122 -3.13 10.49 -23.49
CA VAL A 122 -1.69 10.77 -23.31
C VAL A 122 -1.45 11.94 -22.35
N SER A 123 -2.38 12.89 -22.27
CA SER A 123 -2.32 14.03 -21.36
C SER A 123 -2.28 13.66 -19.87
N VAL A 124 -2.76 12.46 -19.50
CA VAL A 124 -2.69 11.96 -18.12
C VAL A 124 -1.25 11.66 -17.70
N TRP A 125 -0.39 11.33 -18.67
CA TRP A 125 1.02 10.99 -18.46
C TRP A 125 1.96 12.18 -18.72
N ALA A 126 1.44 13.25 -19.31
CA ALA A 126 2.24 14.43 -19.64
C ALA A 126 2.49 15.26 -18.37
N ILE A 127 3.75 15.58 -18.12
CA ILE A 127 4.11 16.57 -17.11
C ILE A 127 3.77 17.95 -17.69
N PRO A 128 2.97 18.79 -17.03
CA PRO A 128 2.67 20.13 -17.51
C PRO A 128 3.96 20.95 -17.75
N ALA A 129 3.97 21.76 -18.81
CA ALA A 129 5.17 22.48 -19.25
C ALA A 129 5.69 23.53 -18.24
N ASP A 130 4.83 23.94 -17.31
CA ASP A 130 5.13 24.90 -16.23
C ASP A 130 5.75 24.24 -14.98
N TYR A 131 5.89 22.91 -14.98
CA TYR A 131 6.54 22.18 -13.89
C TYR A 131 8.05 22.13 -14.10
N THR A 132 8.78 22.47 -13.04
CA THR A 132 10.24 22.34 -13.03
C THR A 132 10.65 21.10 -12.27
N ARG A 133 11.54 20.30 -12.87
CA ARG A 133 12.11 19.14 -12.19
C ARG A 133 13.01 19.59 -11.04
N VAL A 134 12.71 19.15 -9.84
CA VAL A 134 13.54 19.38 -8.64
C VAL A 134 14.12 18.05 -8.14
N ASP A 135 15.31 18.10 -7.59
CA ASP A 135 15.90 16.93 -6.93
C ASP A 135 15.14 16.59 -5.66
N ASN A 136 14.94 15.29 -5.42
CA ASN A 136 14.29 14.84 -4.19
C ASN A 136 15.19 15.17 -2.98
N PRO A 137 14.75 16.05 -2.05
CA PRO A 137 15.56 16.44 -0.90
C PRO A 137 15.85 15.26 0.04
N MET A 138 15.00 14.24 0.10
CA MET A 138 15.27 13.02 0.86
C MET A 138 16.39 12.19 0.25
N ALA A 139 16.52 12.14 -1.06
CA ALA A 139 17.61 11.44 -1.73
C ALA A 139 18.96 12.10 -1.40
N LYS A 140 19.02 13.44 -1.36
CA LYS A 140 20.21 14.18 -0.93
C LYS A 140 20.56 13.93 0.53
N ALA A 141 19.58 13.91 1.43
CA ALA A 141 19.79 13.65 2.86
C ALA A 141 20.32 12.22 3.14
N LEU A 142 19.91 11.23 2.34
CA LEU A 142 20.39 9.85 2.46
C LEU A 142 21.84 9.70 1.94
N GLN A 143 22.21 10.43 0.89
CA GLN A 143 23.57 10.43 0.34
C GLN A 143 24.57 11.13 1.26
N SER A 144 24.16 12.17 1.98
CA SER A 144 25.03 12.90 2.91
C SER A 144 25.38 12.14 4.20
N LYS A 145 24.61 11.10 4.57
CA LYS A 145 24.86 10.24 5.74
C LYS A 145 25.73 9.02 5.45
N SER A 146 26.15 8.85 4.22
CA SER A 146 26.96 7.70 3.76
C SER A 146 28.46 8.02 3.60
N LYS A 147 28.93 9.15 4.16
CA LYS A 147 30.35 9.51 4.26
C LYS A 147 30.84 9.47 5.70
#